data_170e29df1eee8c5752557c555dab9030
#
_entry.id   170e29df1eee8c5752557c555dab9030
#
_cell.length_a   1.000
_cell.length_b   1.000
_cell.length_c   1.000
_cell.angle_alpha   90.00
_cell.angle_beta   90.00
_cell.angle_gamma   90.00
#
_symmetry.space_group_name_H-M   'P 1'
#
loop_
_entity.id
_entity.type
_entity.pdbx_description
1 polymer ?
#
loop_
_entity_poly.entity_id
_entity_poly.type
_entity_poly.pdbx_seq_one_letter_code
_entity_poly.pdbx_strand_id
1 'polypeptide(L)'
;MKTALTIAGSDSSGGAGIQADLKSFAANGVFGMSVINSVTSQNTTGVFGVYDIPCDVVASQIDAVFKDIFPDAVKIGMVSSAEIINTVADRLKHYNAKNIVLDTLMVSTSGCKLLRDDAIDALTSVLFPIADIITPNLHEAQILCGFDIRSESDMVRAADVIYNKYNVTVLLKGGHLANTSNDLLYDGNETWFEAVRIDNPNTHGTGCTLSSAIAANLAKGMDIKTAVKSAKDYITGALSDMLDLGNGSGPLNHMYKFYPNKK
;
A
#
# COMPACT_ATOMS: atom_id res chain seq x y z
N MET A 1 -20.34 -11.36 3.78
CA MET A 1 -19.51 -10.36 3.07
C MET A 1 -18.06 -10.63 3.48
N LYS A 2 -17.12 -10.51 2.55
CA LYS A 2 -15.68 -10.63 2.88
C LYS A 2 -15.18 -9.38 3.60
N THR A 3 -14.14 -9.52 4.41
CA THR A 3 -13.64 -8.47 5.30
C THR A 3 -12.15 -8.20 5.07
N ALA A 4 -11.72 -6.94 5.19
CA ALA A 4 -10.31 -6.57 5.15
C ALA A 4 -10.00 -5.54 6.23
N LEU A 5 -8.82 -5.66 6.84
CA LEU A 5 -8.29 -4.73 7.83
C LEU A 5 -7.20 -3.88 7.21
N THR A 6 -7.29 -2.56 7.38
CA THR A 6 -6.12 -1.70 7.17
C THR A 6 -5.47 -1.33 8.49
N ILE A 7 -4.14 -1.34 8.53
CA ILE A 7 -3.32 -0.84 9.65
C ILE A 7 -2.44 0.27 9.07
N ALA A 8 -2.80 1.52 9.32
CA ALA A 8 -2.11 2.67 8.73
C ALA A 8 -2.38 3.97 9.49
N GLY A 9 -1.71 5.03 9.07
CA GLY A 9 -2.02 6.39 9.51
C GLY A 9 -3.32 6.91 8.92
N SER A 10 -3.91 7.89 9.59
CA SER A 10 -5.12 8.60 9.17
C SER A 10 -4.74 9.87 8.41
N ASP A 11 -5.21 10.03 7.18
CA ASP A 11 -5.10 11.26 6.38
C ASP A 11 -6.37 12.10 6.54
N SER A 12 -6.26 13.26 7.18
CA SER A 12 -7.39 14.16 7.43
C SER A 12 -8.06 14.68 6.16
N SER A 13 -7.34 14.75 5.02
CA SER A 13 -7.91 15.14 3.73
C SER A 13 -8.62 13.99 3.01
N GLY A 14 -8.42 12.76 3.47
CA GLY A 14 -9.12 11.59 2.96
C GLY A 14 -8.57 11.01 1.66
N GLY A 15 -7.42 11.50 1.16
CA GLY A 15 -6.85 11.08 -0.12
C GLY A 15 -5.95 9.84 -0.02
N ALA A 16 -5.36 9.60 1.16
CA ALA A 16 -4.46 8.48 1.43
C ALA A 16 -4.81 7.80 2.76
N GLY A 17 -3.88 7.01 3.31
CA GLY A 17 -4.02 6.35 4.60
C GLY A 17 -5.27 5.49 4.71
N ILE A 18 -5.76 5.30 5.95
CA ILE A 18 -6.95 4.46 6.20
C ILE A 18 -8.17 4.93 5.42
N GLN A 19 -8.30 6.22 5.11
CA GLN A 19 -9.44 6.77 4.38
C GLN A 19 -9.46 6.29 2.93
N ALA A 20 -8.33 6.30 2.23
CA ALA A 20 -8.20 5.73 0.90
C ALA A 20 -8.40 4.21 0.92
N ASP A 21 -7.87 3.54 1.95
CA ASP A 21 -7.96 2.10 2.11
C ASP A 21 -9.42 1.65 2.28
N LEU A 22 -10.17 2.26 3.21
CA LEU A 22 -11.57 1.95 3.45
C LEU A 22 -12.46 2.23 2.24
N LYS A 23 -12.22 3.34 1.53
CA LYS A 23 -12.91 3.65 0.27
C LYS A 23 -12.61 2.58 -0.79
N SER A 24 -11.35 2.16 -0.91
CA SER A 24 -10.91 1.13 -1.86
C SER A 24 -11.54 -0.22 -1.53
N PHE A 25 -11.59 -0.62 -0.26
CA PHE A 25 -12.26 -1.84 0.18
C PHE A 25 -13.74 -1.82 -0.19
N ALA A 26 -14.45 -0.73 0.18
CA ALA A 26 -15.87 -0.57 -0.11
C ALA A 26 -16.16 -0.60 -1.62
N ALA A 27 -15.37 0.11 -2.43
CA ALA A 27 -15.50 0.15 -3.89
C ALA A 27 -15.26 -1.22 -4.55
N ASN A 28 -14.47 -2.09 -3.90
CA ASN A 28 -14.21 -3.46 -4.34
C ASN A 28 -15.13 -4.51 -3.66
N GLY A 29 -16.19 -4.07 -2.95
CA GLY A 29 -17.21 -4.93 -2.37
C GLY A 29 -16.78 -5.71 -1.12
N VAL A 30 -15.81 -5.17 -0.35
CA VAL A 30 -15.29 -5.77 0.87
C VAL A 30 -15.60 -4.86 2.06
N PHE A 31 -16.01 -5.43 3.19
CA PHE A 31 -16.20 -4.68 4.43
C PHE A 31 -14.84 -4.30 5.02
N GLY A 32 -14.58 -2.99 5.09
CA GLY A 32 -13.31 -2.45 5.57
C GLY A 32 -13.34 -2.15 7.06
N MET A 33 -12.31 -2.61 7.77
CA MET A 33 -12.02 -2.27 9.16
C MET A 33 -10.68 -1.53 9.22
N SER A 34 -10.42 -0.79 10.31
CA SER A 34 -9.18 -0.02 10.43
C SER A 34 -8.59 -0.06 11.83
N VAL A 35 -7.26 -0.11 11.87
CA VAL A 35 -6.40 0.18 13.01
C VAL A 35 -5.61 1.43 12.68
N ILE A 36 -5.74 2.46 13.50
CA ILE A 36 -5.04 3.74 13.32
C ILE A 36 -3.76 3.69 14.15
N ASN A 37 -2.61 3.83 13.49
CA ASN A 37 -1.31 3.87 14.15
C ASN A 37 -0.75 5.30 14.29
N SER A 38 -1.25 6.24 13.48
CA SER A 38 -0.92 7.67 13.59
C SER A 38 -2.04 8.53 13.02
N VAL A 39 -2.12 9.78 13.48
CA VAL A 39 -3.05 10.78 12.96
C VAL A 39 -2.23 11.90 12.32
N THR A 40 -2.56 12.30 11.10
CA THR A 40 -1.89 13.39 10.43
C THR A 40 -2.78 14.62 10.33
N SER A 41 -2.17 15.81 10.45
CA SER A 41 -2.74 17.05 9.96
C SER A 41 -2.25 17.24 8.54
N GLN A 42 -3.08 16.88 7.56
CA GLN A 42 -2.68 16.75 6.17
C GLN A 42 -3.77 17.25 5.22
N ASN A 43 -3.35 17.78 4.08
CA ASN A 43 -4.21 18.09 2.95
C ASN A 43 -3.46 17.86 1.62
N THR A 44 -4.05 18.28 0.50
CA THR A 44 -3.46 18.07 -0.84
C THR A 44 -2.14 18.80 -1.06
N THR A 45 -1.81 19.79 -0.23
CA THR A 45 -0.57 20.60 -0.34
C THR A 45 0.57 20.08 0.54
N GLY A 46 0.29 19.22 1.55
CA GLY A 46 1.34 18.64 2.39
C GLY A 46 0.86 18.09 3.73
N VAL A 47 1.84 17.57 4.48
CA VAL A 47 1.69 17.07 5.85
C VAL A 47 2.23 18.12 6.81
N PHE A 48 1.41 18.61 7.73
CA PHE A 48 1.74 19.70 8.68
C PHE A 48 2.01 19.19 10.09
N GLY A 49 1.59 17.96 10.38
CA GLY A 49 1.82 17.33 11.68
C GLY A 49 1.50 15.86 11.66
N VAL A 50 2.21 15.10 12.49
CA VAL A 50 1.99 13.66 12.69
C VAL A 50 1.98 13.40 14.18
N TYR A 51 0.98 12.67 14.65
CA TYR A 51 0.87 12.20 16.04
C TYR A 51 0.73 10.68 16.03
N ASP A 52 1.71 9.98 16.60
CA ASP A 52 1.70 8.54 16.71
C ASP A 52 0.77 8.08 17.83
N ILE A 53 0.00 7.03 17.56
CA ILE A 53 -0.85 6.37 18.55
C ILE A 53 0.03 5.45 19.41
N PRO A 54 -0.12 5.46 20.75
CA PRO A 54 0.64 4.57 21.63
C PRO A 54 0.52 3.10 21.24
N CYS A 55 1.61 2.35 21.34
CA CYS A 55 1.68 0.95 20.89
C CYS A 55 0.66 0.03 21.56
N ASP A 56 0.36 0.24 22.85
CA ASP A 56 -0.68 -0.49 23.58
C ASP A 56 -2.07 -0.25 23.02
N VAL A 57 -2.36 0.98 22.57
CA VAL A 57 -3.62 1.33 21.90
C VAL A 57 -3.68 0.68 20.51
N VAL A 58 -2.58 0.70 19.74
CA VAL A 58 -2.50 0.01 18.44
C VAL A 58 -2.75 -1.49 18.62
N ALA A 59 -2.08 -2.13 19.58
CA ALA A 59 -2.29 -3.54 19.92
C ALA A 59 -3.75 -3.83 20.30
N SER A 60 -4.34 -2.98 21.15
CA SER A 60 -5.74 -3.12 21.59
C SER A 60 -6.74 -3.03 20.43
N GLN A 61 -6.51 -2.13 19.46
CA GLN A 61 -7.35 -2.02 18.26
C GLN A 61 -7.26 -3.32 17.42
N ILE A 62 -6.04 -3.85 17.21
CA ILE A 62 -5.85 -5.12 16.46
C ILE A 62 -6.59 -6.25 17.19
N ASP A 63 -6.39 -6.38 18.50
CA ASP A 63 -7.02 -7.41 19.32
C ASP A 63 -8.55 -7.33 19.28
N ALA A 64 -9.11 -6.13 19.32
CA ALA A 64 -10.57 -5.93 19.28
C ALA A 64 -11.15 -6.41 17.95
N VAL A 65 -10.49 -6.12 16.83
CA VAL A 65 -10.94 -6.57 15.50
C VAL A 65 -10.81 -8.09 15.37
N PHE A 66 -9.64 -8.66 15.65
CA PHE A 66 -9.39 -10.08 15.43
C PHE A 66 -10.23 -11.00 16.35
N LYS A 67 -10.62 -10.53 17.54
CA LYS A 67 -11.47 -11.29 18.49
C LYS A 67 -12.94 -11.35 18.08
N ASP A 68 -13.41 -10.46 17.21
CA ASP A 68 -14.83 -10.37 16.84
C ASP A 68 -15.02 -10.58 15.32
N ILE A 69 -14.47 -9.69 14.49
CA ILE A 69 -14.57 -9.79 13.02
C ILE A 69 -13.19 -10.15 12.46
N PHE A 70 -12.88 -11.45 12.37
CA PHE A 70 -11.59 -11.90 11.88
C PHE A 70 -11.39 -11.50 10.40
N PRO A 71 -10.33 -10.75 10.06
CA PRO A 71 -10.12 -10.28 8.68
C PRO A 71 -9.76 -11.41 7.72
N ASP A 72 -10.36 -11.43 6.52
CA ASP A 72 -9.95 -12.31 5.41
C ASP A 72 -8.63 -11.85 4.75
N ALA A 73 -8.28 -10.56 4.86
CA ALA A 73 -7.01 -9.99 4.42
C ALA A 73 -6.61 -8.79 5.29
N VAL A 74 -5.31 -8.47 5.29
CA VAL A 74 -4.76 -7.30 6.00
C VAL A 74 -3.94 -6.46 5.02
N LYS A 75 -4.16 -5.15 5.00
CA LYS A 75 -3.26 -4.19 4.34
C LYS A 75 -2.50 -3.43 5.42
N ILE A 76 -1.18 -3.38 5.30
CA ILE A 76 -0.34 -2.53 6.13
C ILE A 76 0.10 -1.34 5.28
N GLY A 77 -0.21 -0.12 5.74
CA GLY A 77 0.22 1.11 5.08
C GLY A 77 1.40 1.77 5.82
N MET A 78 1.33 3.09 6.00
CA MET A 78 2.35 3.84 6.73
C MET A 78 2.39 3.39 8.20
N VAL A 79 3.57 2.95 8.64
CA VAL A 79 3.93 2.66 10.02
C VAL A 79 5.16 3.52 10.37
N SER A 80 5.05 4.36 11.39
CA SER A 80 5.97 5.50 11.62
C SER A 80 7.25 5.13 12.36
N SER A 81 7.23 4.11 13.23
CA SER A 81 8.34 3.76 14.12
C SER A 81 8.58 2.26 14.24
N ALA A 82 9.80 1.89 14.65
CA ALA A 82 10.17 0.50 14.89
C ALA A 82 9.30 -0.15 15.98
N GLU A 83 8.88 0.59 17.00
CA GLU A 83 8.02 0.09 18.08
C GLU A 83 6.63 -0.26 17.56
N ILE A 84 6.03 0.58 16.72
CA ILE A 84 4.73 0.31 16.08
C ILE A 84 4.85 -0.89 15.14
N ILE A 85 5.93 -0.96 14.34
CA ILE A 85 6.20 -2.08 13.43
C ILE A 85 6.26 -3.41 14.20
N ASN A 86 7.03 -3.46 15.29
CA ASN A 86 7.13 -4.65 16.14
C ASN A 86 5.76 -5.02 16.75
N THR A 87 5.03 -4.03 17.27
CA THR A 87 3.70 -4.24 17.84
C THR A 87 2.72 -4.84 16.83
N VAL A 88 2.66 -4.29 15.62
CA VAL A 88 1.82 -4.80 14.53
C VAL A 88 2.21 -6.23 14.15
N ALA A 89 3.50 -6.49 13.96
CA ALA A 89 3.97 -7.83 13.59
C ALA A 89 3.67 -8.88 14.66
N ASP A 90 3.86 -8.54 15.93
CA ASP A 90 3.57 -9.45 17.05
C ASP A 90 2.09 -9.82 17.11
N ARG A 91 1.20 -8.84 16.93
CA ARG A 91 -0.24 -9.10 16.92
C ARG A 91 -0.67 -9.91 15.71
N LEU A 92 -0.19 -9.59 14.50
CA LEU A 92 -0.52 -10.35 13.28
C LEU A 92 -0.01 -11.80 13.35
N LYS A 93 1.19 -12.04 13.89
CA LYS A 93 1.71 -13.38 14.15
C LYS A 93 0.85 -14.12 15.19
N HIS A 94 0.48 -13.47 16.28
CA HIS A 94 -0.35 -14.06 17.34
C HIS A 94 -1.68 -14.59 16.79
N TYR A 95 -2.31 -13.86 15.87
CA TYR A 95 -3.59 -14.25 15.25
C TYR A 95 -3.44 -15.11 14.01
N ASN A 96 -2.21 -15.44 13.57
CA ASN A 96 -1.96 -16.11 12.29
C ASN A 96 -2.67 -15.43 11.11
N ALA A 97 -2.57 -14.10 11.05
CA ALA A 97 -3.16 -13.30 9.98
C ALA A 97 -2.67 -13.76 8.61
N LYS A 98 -3.54 -13.69 7.60
CA LYS A 98 -3.27 -14.16 6.23
C LYS A 98 -3.59 -13.07 5.22
N ASN A 99 -3.11 -13.27 3.99
CA ASN A 99 -3.34 -12.34 2.90
C ASN A 99 -2.86 -10.93 3.25
N ILE A 100 -1.62 -10.84 3.76
CA ILE A 100 -1.00 -9.60 4.23
C ILE A 100 -0.36 -8.90 3.04
N VAL A 101 -0.89 -7.73 2.69
CA VAL A 101 -0.35 -6.81 1.68
C VAL A 101 0.37 -5.67 2.40
N LEU A 102 1.67 -5.55 2.20
CA LEU A 102 2.49 -4.50 2.82
C LEU A 102 2.87 -3.45 1.77
N ASP A 103 2.37 -2.23 1.93
CA ASP A 103 2.83 -1.06 1.19
C ASP A 103 4.10 -0.51 1.84
N THR A 104 5.21 -0.52 1.13
CA THR A 104 6.55 -0.33 1.69
C THR A 104 6.91 1.12 2.05
N LEU A 105 6.03 2.06 1.94
CA LEU A 105 6.12 3.50 2.21
C LEU A 105 7.34 3.98 3.04
N MET A 106 8.54 3.91 2.45
CA MET A 106 9.81 4.35 3.06
C MET A 106 10.13 5.80 2.68
N VAL A 107 9.69 6.22 1.50
CA VAL A 107 9.94 7.55 0.94
C VAL A 107 8.64 8.13 0.38
N SER A 108 8.49 9.46 0.50
CA SER A 108 7.37 10.16 -0.12
C SER A 108 7.51 10.16 -1.64
N THR A 109 6.43 10.49 -2.35
CA THR A 109 6.45 10.68 -3.81
C THR A 109 7.47 11.74 -4.27
N SER A 110 7.80 12.70 -3.39
CA SER A 110 8.82 13.72 -3.61
C SER A 110 10.25 13.25 -3.29
N GLY A 111 10.46 11.99 -2.89
CA GLY A 111 11.76 11.42 -2.54
C GLY A 111 12.24 11.74 -1.12
N CYS A 112 11.44 12.44 -0.31
CA CYS A 112 11.79 12.66 1.09
C CYS A 112 11.65 11.36 1.90
N LYS A 113 12.69 11.04 2.70
CA LYS A 113 12.67 9.89 3.59
C LYS A 113 11.57 10.05 4.64
N LEU A 114 10.63 9.10 4.66
CA LEU A 114 9.51 9.07 5.62
C LEU A 114 9.85 8.25 6.86
N LEU A 115 10.68 7.21 6.72
CA LEU A 115 11.09 6.34 7.80
C LEU A 115 12.56 6.58 8.17
N ARG A 116 12.88 6.46 9.45
CA ARG A 116 14.25 6.39 9.95
C ARG A 116 14.86 5.03 9.64
N ASP A 117 16.19 4.92 9.72
CA ASP A 117 16.89 3.67 9.39
C ASP A 117 16.46 2.51 10.29
N ASP A 118 16.29 2.76 11.60
CA ASP A 118 15.79 1.77 12.56
C ASP A 118 14.40 1.22 12.21
N ALA A 119 13.53 2.05 11.65
CA ALA A 119 12.21 1.64 11.19
C ALA A 119 12.28 0.84 9.87
N ILE A 120 13.20 1.17 8.96
CA ILE A 120 13.44 0.38 7.74
C ILE A 120 13.98 -1.02 8.11
N ASP A 121 14.91 -1.09 9.06
CA ASP A 121 15.44 -2.37 9.55
C ASP A 121 14.35 -3.22 10.20
N ALA A 122 13.50 -2.63 11.04
CA ALA A 122 12.35 -3.32 11.63
C ALA A 122 11.36 -3.78 10.54
N LEU A 123 11.03 -2.92 9.57
CA LEU A 123 10.11 -3.24 8.47
C LEU A 123 10.59 -4.50 7.72
N THR A 124 11.86 -4.52 7.34
CA THR A 124 12.45 -5.60 6.53
C THR A 124 12.69 -6.89 7.32
N SER A 125 13.03 -6.78 8.61
CA SER A 125 13.34 -7.95 9.45
C SER A 125 12.10 -8.57 10.12
N VAL A 126 11.02 -7.80 10.33
CA VAL A 126 9.88 -8.24 11.14
C VAL A 126 8.57 -8.33 10.36
N LEU A 127 8.27 -7.37 9.46
CA LEU A 127 7.03 -7.37 8.67
C LEU A 127 7.18 -8.08 7.32
N PHE A 128 8.30 -7.96 6.61
CA PHE A 128 8.50 -8.66 5.34
C PHE A 128 8.32 -10.18 5.47
N PRO A 129 8.87 -10.85 6.51
CA PRO A 129 8.72 -12.31 6.65
C PRO A 129 7.28 -12.80 6.89
N ILE A 130 6.35 -11.91 7.21
CA ILE A 130 4.94 -12.27 7.41
C ILE A 130 4.02 -11.74 6.32
N ALA A 131 4.55 -10.93 5.39
CA ALA A 131 3.77 -10.41 4.28
C ALA A 131 3.69 -11.45 3.15
N ASP A 132 2.51 -11.57 2.53
CA ASP A 132 2.33 -12.39 1.33
C ASP A 132 2.81 -11.65 0.08
N ILE A 133 2.72 -10.33 0.08
CA ILE A 133 3.18 -9.46 -0.99
C ILE A 133 3.59 -8.09 -0.46
N ILE A 134 4.70 -7.55 -0.99
CA ILE A 134 5.13 -6.16 -0.79
C ILE A 134 4.99 -5.37 -2.09
N THR A 135 4.73 -4.05 -2.00
CA THR A 135 4.47 -3.22 -3.18
C THR A 135 5.40 -2.01 -3.29
N PRO A 136 6.74 -2.20 -3.40
CA PRO A 136 7.69 -1.10 -3.51
C PRO A 136 7.56 -0.33 -4.82
N ASN A 137 7.75 1.00 -4.75
CA ASN A 137 8.08 1.81 -5.91
C ASN A 137 9.57 1.68 -6.26
N LEU A 138 10.02 2.31 -7.36
CA LEU A 138 11.42 2.21 -7.79
C LEU A 138 12.41 2.72 -6.74
N HIS A 139 12.12 3.85 -6.08
CA HIS A 139 13.02 4.41 -5.05
C HIS A 139 13.13 3.50 -3.84
N GLU A 140 12.02 2.92 -3.39
CA GLU A 140 11.98 1.94 -2.29
C GLU A 140 12.74 0.68 -2.68
N ALA A 141 12.55 0.18 -3.89
CA ALA A 141 13.26 -0.98 -4.40
C ALA A 141 14.78 -0.73 -4.50
N GLN A 142 15.22 0.45 -4.91
CA GLN A 142 16.64 0.84 -4.92
C GLN A 142 17.25 0.80 -3.50
N ILE A 143 16.52 1.23 -2.47
CA ILE A 143 16.94 1.11 -1.07
C ILE A 143 17.08 -0.36 -0.68
N LEU A 144 16.12 -1.20 -1.05
CA LEU A 144 16.07 -2.62 -0.68
C LEU A 144 17.14 -3.46 -1.38
N CYS A 145 17.40 -3.21 -2.67
CA CYS A 145 18.36 -3.96 -3.48
C CYS A 145 19.78 -3.38 -3.44
N GLY A 146 19.92 -2.09 -3.10
CA GLY A 146 21.22 -1.42 -2.96
C GLY A 146 21.85 -0.92 -4.27
N PHE A 147 21.08 -0.82 -5.36
CA PHE A 147 21.55 -0.28 -6.65
C PHE A 147 20.47 0.48 -7.40
N ASP A 148 20.88 1.33 -8.35
CA ASP A 148 19.97 2.12 -9.20
C ASP A 148 19.18 1.23 -10.16
N ILE A 149 17.89 1.57 -10.36
CA ILE A 149 16.99 0.93 -11.32
C ILE A 149 16.65 1.94 -12.40
N ARG A 150 17.07 1.67 -13.64
CA ARG A 150 16.93 2.58 -14.79
C ARG A 150 16.21 1.95 -15.98
N SER A 151 16.01 0.63 -15.95
CA SER A 151 15.42 -0.16 -17.02
C SER A 151 14.54 -1.28 -16.49
N GLU A 152 13.72 -1.91 -17.34
CA GLU A 152 12.96 -3.11 -17.01
C GLU A 152 13.87 -4.28 -16.61
N SER A 153 15.05 -4.41 -17.24
CA SER A 153 16.04 -5.42 -16.84
C SER A 153 16.61 -5.17 -15.43
N ASP A 154 16.76 -3.90 -15.02
CA ASP A 154 17.15 -3.59 -13.65
C ASP A 154 16.00 -3.87 -12.68
N MET A 155 14.73 -3.68 -13.09
CA MET A 155 13.57 -4.04 -12.29
C MET A 155 13.53 -5.54 -12.00
N VAL A 156 13.77 -6.38 -13.01
CA VAL A 156 13.85 -7.85 -12.83
C VAL A 156 14.94 -8.20 -11.84
N ARG A 157 16.16 -7.67 -12.04
CA ARG A 157 17.28 -7.93 -11.14
C ARG A 157 17.01 -7.45 -9.70
N ALA A 158 16.37 -6.29 -9.54
CA ALA A 158 16.02 -5.76 -8.24
C ALA A 158 14.95 -6.63 -7.55
N ALA A 159 13.91 -7.02 -8.27
CA ALA A 159 12.86 -7.88 -7.76
C ALA A 159 13.39 -9.26 -7.34
N ASP A 160 14.30 -9.85 -8.14
CA ASP A 160 14.98 -11.12 -7.81
C ASP A 160 15.82 -11.00 -6.53
N VAL A 161 16.62 -9.92 -6.40
CA VAL A 161 17.41 -9.68 -5.19
C VAL A 161 16.52 -9.51 -3.95
N ILE A 162 15.43 -8.74 -4.06
CA ILE A 162 14.51 -8.49 -2.95
C ILE A 162 13.79 -9.79 -2.58
N TYR A 163 13.26 -10.53 -3.56
CA TYR A 163 12.58 -11.80 -3.36
C TYR A 163 13.49 -12.81 -2.64
N ASN A 164 14.69 -13.03 -3.15
CA ASN A 164 15.63 -14.00 -2.55
C ASN A 164 16.13 -13.57 -1.16
N LYS A 165 16.32 -12.26 -0.93
CA LYS A 165 16.81 -11.74 0.35
C LYS A 165 15.76 -11.81 1.45
N TYR A 166 14.48 -11.54 1.12
CA TYR A 166 13.43 -11.40 2.13
C TYR A 166 12.37 -12.50 2.06
N ASN A 167 12.42 -13.39 1.06
CA ASN A 167 11.49 -14.49 0.83
C ASN A 167 10.01 -14.01 0.81
N VAL A 168 9.73 -12.96 0.03
CA VAL A 168 8.42 -12.33 -0.08
C VAL A 168 8.11 -11.98 -1.54
N THR A 169 6.87 -12.20 -1.99
CA THR A 169 6.44 -11.79 -3.33
C THR A 169 6.54 -10.27 -3.49
N VAL A 170 7.06 -9.80 -4.62
CA VAL A 170 7.33 -8.39 -4.88
C VAL A 170 6.46 -7.89 -6.03
N LEU A 171 5.66 -6.86 -5.80
CA LEU A 171 5.07 -6.06 -6.89
C LEU A 171 5.88 -4.77 -7.02
N LEU A 172 6.85 -4.75 -7.92
CA LEU A 172 7.69 -3.58 -8.19
C LEU A 172 6.96 -2.63 -9.15
N LYS A 173 6.60 -1.44 -8.63
CA LYS A 173 5.84 -0.43 -9.38
C LYS A 173 6.75 0.37 -10.31
N GLY A 174 6.55 0.26 -11.63
CA GLY A 174 7.39 0.87 -12.67
C GLY A 174 7.01 2.29 -13.10
N GLY A 175 5.99 2.91 -12.52
CA GLY A 175 5.42 4.19 -12.95
C GLY A 175 6.37 5.40 -12.97
N HIS A 176 7.61 5.25 -12.50
CA HIS A 176 8.65 6.28 -12.53
C HIS A 176 9.73 6.03 -13.58
N LEU A 177 9.64 4.96 -14.39
CA LEU A 177 10.52 4.81 -15.55
C LEU A 177 10.15 5.80 -16.65
N ALA A 178 11.15 6.32 -17.38
CA ALA A 178 10.95 7.37 -18.40
C ALA A 178 10.03 6.92 -19.54
N ASN A 179 10.07 5.65 -19.92
CA ASN A 179 9.46 5.13 -21.15
C ASN A 179 8.30 4.16 -20.93
N THR A 180 8.01 3.76 -19.68
CA THR A 180 6.98 2.75 -19.37
C THR A 180 6.40 2.99 -18.00
N SER A 181 5.17 2.50 -17.78
CA SER A 181 4.52 2.47 -16.47
C SER A 181 4.19 1.04 -16.04
N ASN A 182 4.88 0.05 -16.65
CA ASN A 182 4.68 -1.36 -16.39
C ASN A 182 5.11 -1.71 -14.97
N ASP A 183 4.29 -2.55 -14.31
CA ASP A 183 4.63 -3.10 -12.99
C ASP A 183 5.06 -4.56 -13.15
N LEU A 184 6.04 -4.97 -12.36
CA LEU A 184 6.55 -6.34 -12.33
C LEU A 184 6.13 -7.03 -11.03
N LEU A 185 5.35 -8.10 -11.15
CA LEU A 185 5.15 -9.06 -10.07
C LEU A 185 6.21 -10.15 -10.20
N TYR A 186 6.92 -10.41 -9.09
CA TYR A 186 7.96 -11.41 -9.01
C TYR A 186 7.74 -12.32 -7.78
N ASP A 187 7.53 -13.60 -8.07
CA ASP A 187 7.34 -14.67 -7.09
C ASP A 187 8.32 -15.86 -7.33
N GLY A 188 9.48 -15.54 -7.91
CA GLY A 188 10.40 -16.49 -8.52
C GLY A 188 10.21 -16.62 -10.04
N ASN A 189 9.11 -16.06 -10.57
CA ASN A 189 8.82 -15.92 -11.99
C ASN A 189 8.37 -14.49 -12.30
N GLU A 190 8.68 -14.02 -13.48
CA GLU A 190 8.27 -12.70 -13.95
C GLU A 190 6.82 -12.71 -14.43
N THR A 191 6.03 -11.75 -13.97
CA THR A 191 4.73 -11.42 -14.55
C THR A 191 4.62 -9.92 -14.71
N TRP A 192 4.56 -9.46 -15.94
CA TRP A 192 4.44 -8.03 -16.27
C TRP A 192 2.97 -7.62 -16.40
N PHE A 193 2.65 -6.46 -15.85
CA PHE A 193 1.38 -5.77 -16.01
C PHE A 193 1.63 -4.48 -16.77
N GLU A 194 1.29 -4.48 -18.04
CA GLU A 194 1.37 -3.29 -18.87
C GLU A 194 0.41 -2.20 -18.36
N ALA A 195 0.85 -0.97 -18.39
CA ALA A 195 0.04 0.18 -18.03
C ALA A 195 0.30 1.36 -18.97
N VAL A 196 -0.77 1.96 -19.43
CA VAL A 196 -0.70 3.25 -20.12
C VAL A 196 -0.55 4.33 -19.04
N ARG A 197 0.42 5.21 -19.23
CA ARG A 197 0.61 6.36 -18.32
C ARG A 197 -0.57 7.31 -18.47
N ILE A 198 -1.26 7.56 -17.36
CA ILE A 198 -2.34 8.53 -17.29
C ILE A 198 -1.74 9.85 -16.81
N ASP A 199 -1.86 10.88 -17.62
CA ASP A 199 -1.42 12.24 -17.28
C ASP A 199 -2.47 12.89 -16.37
N ASN A 200 -2.36 12.60 -15.07
CA ASN A 200 -3.22 13.15 -14.03
C ASN A 200 -2.32 13.76 -12.93
N PRO A 201 -2.43 15.06 -12.64
CA PRO A 201 -1.68 15.69 -11.57
C PRO A 201 -2.13 15.22 -10.17
N ASN A 202 -3.35 14.69 -10.06
CA ASN A 202 -3.98 14.25 -8.85
C ASN A 202 -3.66 12.77 -8.58
N THR A 203 -2.51 12.50 -7.97
CA THR A 203 -1.99 11.15 -7.72
C THR A 203 -1.87 10.81 -6.24
N HIS A 204 -2.40 11.67 -5.35
CA HIS A 204 -2.33 11.44 -3.91
C HIS A 204 -3.09 10.16 -3.51
N GLY A 205 -2.41 9.27 -2.80
CA GLY A 205 -2.96 7.99 -2.35
C GLY A 205 -2.99 6.87 -3.38
N THR A 206 -2.36 7.02 -4.56
CA THR A 206 -2.30 5.96 -5.58
C THR A 206 -1.72 4.66 -5.03
N GLY A 207 -0.61 4.70 -4.27
CA GLY A 207 0.00 3.52 -3.64
C GLY A 207 -0.95 2.84 -2.66
N CYS A 208 -1.52 3.61 -1.73
CA CYS A 208 -2.50 3.11 -0.75
C CYS A 208 -3.72 2.48 -1.44
N THR A 209 -4.23 3.12 -2.50
CA THR A 209 -5.38 2.61 -3.26
C THR A 209 -5.06 1.29 -3.96
N LEU A 210 -3.88 1.15 -4.58
CA LEU A 210 -3.45 -0.08 -5.24
C LEU A 210 -3.29 -1.22 -4.23
N SER A 211 -2.51 -1.01 -3.17
CA SER A 211 -2.26 -2.04 -2.14
C SER A 211 -3.54 -2.47 -1.43
N SER A 212 -4.47 -1.55 -1.18
CA SER A 212 -5.78 -1.88 -0.60
C SER A 212 -6.71 -2.62 -1.57
N ALA A 213 -6.70 -2.28 -2.86
CA ALA A 213 -7.44 -3.04 -3.86
C ALA A 213 -6.91 -4.47 -4.01
N ILE A 214 -5.58 -4.67 -3.92
CA ILE A 214 -4.97 -6.01 -3.88
C ILE A 214 -5.49 -6.77 -2.65
N ALA A 215 -5.43 -6.18 -1.46
CA ALA A 215 -5.92 -6.81 -0.23
C ALA A 215 -7.42 -7.17 -0.32
N ALA A 216 -8.25 -6.28 -0.87
CA ALA A 216 -9.67 -6.56 -1.10
C ALA A 216 -9.88 -7.76 -2.03
N ASN A 217 -9.06 -7.90 -3.08
CA ASN A 217 -9.15 -9.01 -4.03
C ASN A 217 -8.67 -10.33 -3.42
N LEU A 218 -7.60 -10.30 -2.61
CA LEU A 218 -7.15 -11.46 -1.84
C LEU A 218 -8.20 -11.89 -0.80
N ALA A 219 -8.85 -10.95 -0.11
CA ALA A 219 -9.96 -11.26 0.80
C ALA A 219 -11.10 -12.01 0.11
N LYS A 220 -11.35 -11.74 -1.18
CA LYS A 220 -12.35 -12.46 -2.00
C LYS A 220 -11.89 -13.84 -2.46
N GLY A 221 -10.64 -14.24 -2.15
CA GLY A 221 -10.07 -15.53 -2.50
C GLY A 221 -9.42 -15.61 -3.88
N MET A 222 -9.09 -14.47 -4.49
CA MET A 222 -8.30 -14.43 -5.72
C MET A 222 -6.85 -14.80 -5.41
N ASP A 223 -6.16 -15.46 -6.36
CA ASP A 223 -4.70 -15.59 -6.30
C ASP A 223 -4.02 -14.22 -6.48
N ILE A 224 -2.75 -14.12 -6.09
CA ILE A 224 -2.00 -12.85 -6.09
C ILE A 224 -1.98 -12.20 -7.47
N LYS A 225 -1.73 -12.99 -8.53
CA LYS A 225 -1.64 -12.46 -9.90
C LYS A 225 -2.97 -11.86 -10.38
N THR A 226 -4.07 -12.56 -10.14
CA THR A 226 -5.42 -12.09 -10.46
C THR A 226 -5.81 -10.89 -9.60
N ALA A 227 -5.44 -10.90 -8.31
CA ALA A 227 -5.69 -9.80 -7.39
C ALA A 227 -4.97 -8.52 -7.82
N VAL A 228 -3.69 -8.62 -8.22
CA VAL A 228 -2.90 -7.49 -8.74
C VAL A 228 -3.50 -6.96 -10.03
N LYS A 229 -3.83 -7.84 -11.00
CA LYS A 229 -4.45 -7.40 -12.26
C LYS A 229 -5.74 -6.62 -12.02
N SER A 230 -6.64 -7.15 -11.21
CA SER A 230 -7.92 -6.49 -10.89
C SER A 230 -7.71 -5.16 -10.15
N ALA A 231 -6.70 -5.08 -9.29
CA ALA A 231 -6.36 -3.85 -8.59
C ALA A 231 -5.79 -2.79 -9.55
N LYS A 232 -4.98 -3.20 -10.54
CA LYS A 232 -4.49 -2.29 -11.59
C LYS A 232 -5.63 -1.76 -12.48
N ASP A 233 -6.57 -2.60 -12.85
CA ASP A 233 -7.74 -2.17 -13.61
C ASP A 233 -8.56 -1.14 -12.80
N TYR A 234 -8.71 -1.37 -11.50
CA TYR A 234 -9.41 -0.44 -10.59
C TYR A 234 -8.68 0.90 -10.45
N ILE A 235 -7.36 0.90 -10.17
CA ILE A 235 -6.60 2.15 -10.00
C ILE A 235 -6.53 2.95 -11.30
N THR A 236 -6.42 2.29 -12.45
CA THR A 236 -6.46 2.91 -13.77
C THR A 236 -7.77 3.66 -13.98
N GLY A 237 -8.91 3.05 -13.65
CA GLY A 237 -10.22 3.70 -13.72
C GLY A 237 -10.33 4.89 -12.78
N ALA A 238 -9.86 4.76 -11.54
CA ALA A 238 -9.89 5.85 -10.55
C ALA A 238 -9.01 7.05 -10.95
N LEU A 239 -7.85 6.80 -11.58
CA LEU A 239 -6.99 7.85 -12.14
C LEU A 239 -7.60 8.51 -13.37
N SER A 240 -8.21 7.72 -14.27
CA SER A 240 -8.82 8.21 -15.51
C SER A 240 -10.06 9.07 -15.29
N ASP A 241 -10.68 8.99 -14.13
CA ASP A 241 -11.86 9.79 -13.77
C ASP A 241 -11.53 11.27 -13.52
N MET A 242 -10.26 11.63 -13.37
CA MET A 242 -9.75 13.01 -13.32
C MET A 242 -10.43 13.86 -12.24
N LEU A 243 -10.70 13.29 -11.06
CA LEU A 243 -11.20 14.05 -9.91
C LEU A 243 -10.24 15.16 -9.55
N ASP A 244 -10.75 16.39 -9.41
CA ASP A 244 -9.95 17.59 -9.14
C ASP A 244 -10.45 18.25 -7.86
N LEU A 245 -9.77 17.97 -6.74
CA LEU A 245 -10.08 18.51 -5.42
C LEU A 245 -8.83 19.02 -4.73
N GLY A 246 -8.90 20.22 -4.20
CA GLY A 246 -7.82 20.88 -3.45
C GLY A 246 -6.90 21.71 -4.34
N ASN A 247 -5.82 22.24 -3.74
CA ASN A 247 -4.90 23.15 -4.41
C ASN A 247 -3.52 22.53 -4.70
N GLY A 248 -3.34 21.26 -4.34
CA GLY A 248 -2.12 20.49 -4.55
C GLY A 248 -2.38 19.21 -5.32
N SER A 249 -1.61 18.14 -5.05
CA SER A 249 -1.91 16.82 -5.62
C SER A 249 -3.18 16.27 -4.98
N GLY A 250 -4.28 16.27 -5.72
CA GLY A 250 -5.59 15.87 -5.25
C GLY A 250 -5.77 14.35 -5.12
N PRO A 251 -6.86 13.90 -4.46
CA PRO A 251 -7.16 12.49 -4.28
C PRO A 251 -7.75 11.85 -5.55
N LEU A 252 -7.72 10.52 -5.59
CA LEU A 252 -8.39 9.73 -6.60
C LEU A 252 -9.91 9.63 -6.35
N ASN A 253 -10.71 9.45 -7.40
CA ASN A 253 -12.11 9.04 -7.24
C ASN A 253 -12.20 7.53 -6.99
N HIS A 254 -12.11 7.11 -5.74
CA HIS A 254 -12.24 5.70 -5.35
C HIS A 254 -13.59 5.09 -5.75
N MET A 255 -14.62 5.93 -5.90
CA MET A 255 -15.99 5.52 -6.18
C MET A 255 -16.40 5.76 -7.64
N TYR A 256 -15.45 5.93 -8.57
CA TYR A 256 -15.70 6.29 -9.96
C TYR A 256 -16.71 5.40 -10.68
N LYS A 257 -16.81 4.12 -10.33
CA LYS A 257 -17.79 3.18 -10.89
C LYS A 257 -19.24 3.53 -10.52
N PHE A 258 -19.43 4.18 -9.37
CA PHE A 258 -20.72 4.52 -8.80
C PHE A 258 -21.05 6.01 -8.99
N TYR A 259 -20.04 6.84 -8.85
CA TYR A 259 -20.14 8.31 -8.92
C TYR A 259 -19.00 8.85 -9.80
N PRO A 260 -19.10 8.67 -11.14
CA PRO A 260 -18.08 9.20 -12.06
C PRO A 260 -18.08 10.74 -12.02
N ASN A 261 -16.89 11.30 -12.16
CA ASN A 261 -16.71 12.75 -12.27
C ASN A 261 -17.28 13.20 -13.64
N LYS A 262 -18.44 13.80 -13.61
CA LYS A 262 -19.06 14.38 -14.82
C LYS A 262 -18.37 15.71 -15.12
N LYS A 263 -17.46 15.71 -16.09
CA LYS A 263 -16.97 16.95 -16.72
C LYS A 263 -17.94 17.43 -17.75
#